data_d767ea1c93fb42474140341b16b76e39
#
_entry.id   d767ea1c93fb42474140341b16b76e39
#
_cell.length_a   1.000
_cell.length_b   1.000
_cell.length_c   1.000
_cell.angle_alpha   90.00
_cell.angle_beta   90.00
_cell.angle_gamma   90.00
#
_symmetry.space_group_name_H-M   'P 1'
#
loop_
_entity.id
_entity.type
_entity.pdbx_description
1 polymer ?
#
loop_
_entity_poly.entity_id
_entity_poly.type
_entity_poly.pdbx_seq_one_letter_code
_entity_poly.pdbx_strand_id
1 'polypeptide(L)'
;HAEGQSTISIGDYSHAEGYYTTSVGIHSHAEGIVTTSVGDYSHAEGESTDSVGNGSHAEGISTTSIGDYSHAEGQQTSTVGYASHAEGYYTISSGSYSHVQGAYNAINTNPYAFIIGNGTSNANRSNLVYASGSRFDIYGTLYISGSSQITRAIIQNLPVYADNTAAISGGLTTSGSMYRTSTGQLMVTY
;
A
#
# COMPACT_ATOMS: atom_id res chain seq x y z
N HIS A 1 30.39 -12.68 10.67
CA HIS A 1 31.14 -12.96 9.45
C HIS A 1 30.96 -11.80 8.46
N ALA A 2 32.04 -11.28 7.86
CA ALA A 2 32.00 -10.17 6.91
C ALA A 2 32.77 -10.55 5.66
N GLU A 3 32.14 -10.47 4.47
CA GLU A 3 32.73 -10.76 3.16
C GLU A 3 32.52 -9.61 2.18
N GLY A 4 33.58 -9.14 1.51
CA GLY A 4 33.48 -8.10 0.50
C GLY A 4 34.22 -6.83 0.84
N GLN A 5 33.85 -5.71 0.19
CA GLN A 5 34.52 -4.44 0.35
C GLN A 5 33.78 -3.53 1.33
N SER A 6 34.47 -3.12 2.41
CA SER A 6 33.91 -2.22 3.44
C SER A 6 32.65 -2.80 4.13
N THR A 7 32.64 -4.12 4.34
CA THR A 7 31.57 -4.81 5.06
C THR A 7 31.86 -4.83 6.57
N ILE A 8 30.83 -4.70 7.38
CA ILE A 8 30.92 -4.67 8.85
C ILE A 8 29.86 -5.61 9.43
N SER A 9 30.31 -6.61 10.22
CA SER A 9 29.43 -7.51 10.97
C SER A 9 29.72 -7.33 12.46
N ILE A 10 28.73 -6.80 13.23
CA ILE A 10 28.89 -6.40 14.63
C ILE A 10 28.16 -7.37 15.58
N GLY A 11 26.91 -7.72 15.24
CA GLY A 11 26.07 -8.55 16.10
C GLY A 11 26.56 -9.99 16.25
N ASP A 12 26.24 -10.63 17.36
CA ASP A 12 26.50 -12.05 17.54
C ASP A 12 25.76 -12.86 16.46
N TYR A 13 26.48 -13.79 15.82
CA TYR A 13 25.95 -14.63 14.72
C TYR A 13 25.47 -13.85 13.49
N SER A 14 25.89 -12.58 13.34
CA SER A 14 25.52 -11.75 12.19
C SER A 14 26.39 -12.04 10.97
N HIS A 15 25.86 -11.73 9.78
CA HIS A 15 26.56 -11.87 8.51
C HIS A 15 26.38 -10.61 7.66
N ALA A 16 27.47 -10.12 7.04
CA ALA A 16 27.45 -9.01 6.11
C ALA A 16 28.28 -9.38 4.86
N GLU A 17 27.69 -9.27 3.67
CA GLU A 17 28.39 -9.53 2.42
C GLU A 17 28.08 -8.51 1.34
N GLY A 18 29.07 -8.21 0.46
CA GLY A 18 28.89 -7.29 -0.65
C GLY A 18 29.75 -6.03 -0.59
N TYR A 19 29.14 -4.86 -0.84
CA TYR A 19 29.83 -3.57 -0.92
C TYR A 19 29.19 -2.54 0.00
N TYR A 20 29.93 -2.05 1.01
CA TYR A 20 29.44 -1.15 2.05
C TYR A 20 28.23 -1.68 2.83
N THR A 21 28.20 -2.97 3.14
CA THR A 21 27.13 -3.58 3.92
C THR A 21 27.44 -3.58 5.43
N THR A 22 26.41 -3.43 6.25
CA THR A 22 26.56 -3.42 7.71
C THR A 22 25.47 -4.27 8.37
N SER A 23 25.89 -5.26 9.18
CA SER A 23 25.00 -6.12 9.96
C SER A 23 25.26 -5.92 11.46
N VAL A 24 24.29 -5.34 12.18
CA VAL A 24 24.42 -4.86 13.57
C VAL A 24 23.66 -5.74 14.55
N GLY A 25 22.47 -6.19 14.21
CA GLY A 25 21.62 -6.99 15.10
C GLY A 25 22.14 -8.41 15.34
N ILE A 26 21.70 -9.04 16.41
CA ILE A 26 21.98 -10.45 16.68
C ILE A 26 21.26 -11.32 15.63
N HIS A 27 21.96 -12.28 15.04
CA HIS A 27 21.46 -13.12 13.95
C HIS A 27 20.97 -12.34 12.72
N SER A 28 21.45 -11.11 12.51
CA SER A 28 21.07 -10.28 11.36
C SER A 28 21.90 -10.61 10.13
N HIS A 29 21.34 -10.32 8.94
CA HIS A 29 22.01 -10.51 7.66
C HIS A 29 21.88 -9.26 6.79
N ALA A 30 22.98 -8.79 6.20
CA ALA A 30 23.01 -7.70 5.24
C ALA A 30 23.80 -8.11 3.99
N GLU A 31 23.17 -8.07 2.80
CA GLU A 31 23.81 -8.40 1.54
C GLU A 31 23.49 -7.39 0.43
N GLY A 32 24.45 -7.23 -0.52
CA GLY A 32 24.24 -6.34 -1.66
C GLY A 32 25.13 -5.09 -1.65
N ILE A 33 24.54 -3.92 -1.93
CA ILE A 33 25.25 -2.64 -2.08
C ILE A 33 24.66 -1.60 -1.12
N VAL A 34 25.46 -1.10 -0.17
CA VAL A 34 25.04 -0.08 0.80
C VAL A 34 23.80 -0.52 1.60
N THR A 35 23.79 -1.75 2.08
CA THR A 35 22.67 -2.30 2.85
C THR A 35 23.00 -2.30 4.35
N THR A 36 21.97 -2.08 5.18
CA THR A 36 22.14 -2.08 6.64
C THR A 36 21.05 -2.93 7.31
N SER A 37 21.46 -3.90 8.13
CA SER A 37 20.58 -4.72 8.96
C SER A 37 20.83 -4.43 10.43
N VAL A 38 19.90 -3.71 11.09
CA VAL A 38 20.07 -3.18 12.45
C VAL A 38 19.34 -4.00 13.50
N GLY A 39 18.11 -4.42 13.21
CA GLY A 39 17.30 -5.20 14.14
C GLY A 39 17.82 -6.61 14.38
N ASP A 40 17.53 -7.19 15.53
CA ASP A 40 17.80 -8.60 15.76
C ASP A 40 16.96 -9.46 14.80
N TYR A 41 17.58 -10.52 14.26
CA TYR A 41 16.94 -11.41 13.27
C TYR A 41 16.48 -10.70 11.99
N SER A 42 17.01 -9.50 11.70
CA SER A 42 16.62 -8.73 10.51
C SER A 42 17.44 -9.11 9.28
N HIS A 43 16.87 -8.86 8.09
CA HIS A 43 17.53 -9.10 6.81
C HIS A 43 17.39 -7.89 5.88
N ALA A 44 18.50 -7.43 5.30
CA ALA A 44 18.54 -6.37 4.31
C ALA A 44 19.30 -6.83 3.06
N GLU A 45 18.63 -6.79 1.89
CA GLU A 45 19.24 -7.17 0.62
C GLU A 45 18.93 -6.20 -0.52
N GLY A 46 19.84 -6.10 -1.51
CA GLY A 46 19.65 -5.24 -2.67
C GLY A 46 20.56 -4.02 -2.71
N GLU A 47 20.02 -2.84 -3.01
CA GLU A 47 20.76 -1.59 -3.12
C GLU A 47 20.18 -0.50 -2.23
N SER A 48 20.97 0.03 -1.30
CA SER A 48 20.56 1.10 -0.37
C SER A 48 19.34 0.71 0.47
N THR A 49 19.33 -0.50 1.01
CA THR A 49 18.22 -1.02 1.84
C THR A 49 18.57 -1.00 3.32
N ASP A 50 17.60 -0.67 4.15
CA ASP A 50 17.74 -0.62 5.60
C ASP A 50 16.66 -1.48 6.29
N SER A 51 17.07 -2.50 7.05
CA SER A 51 16.20 -3.32 7.89
C SER A 51 16.44 -2.99 9.35
N VAL A 52 15.54 -2.20 9.97
CA VAL A 52 15.74 -1.57 11.28
C VAL A 52 14.98 -2.29 12.39
N GLY A 53 13.77 -2.75 12.13
CA GLY A 53 12.94 -3.47 13.10
C GLY A 53 13.46 -4.88 13.39
N ASN A 54 13.15 -5.41 14.57
CA ASN A 54 13.47 -6.80 14.89
C ASN A 54 12.67 -7.76 13.99
N GLY A 55 13.34 -8.75 13.42
CA GLY A 55 12.74 -9.70 12.51
C GLY A 55 12.17 -9.06 11.24
N SER A 56 12.63 -7.84 10.90
CA SER A 56 12.18 -7.14 9.69
C SER A 56 12.98 -7.59 8.47
N HIS A 57 12.41 -7.35 7.28
CA HIS A 57 13.04 -7.63 6.00
C HIS A 57 12.91 -6.43 5.06
N ALA A 58 14.00 -6.02 4.43
CA ALA A 58 14.03 -4.98 3.42
C ALA A 58 14.76 -5.47 2.17
N GLU A 59 14.08 -5.47 1.01
CA GLU A 59 14.66 -5.91 -0.25
C GLU A 59 14.35 -4.95 -1.42
N GLY A 60 15.25 -4.91 -2.41
CA GLY A 60 15.07 -4.11 -3.61
C GLY A 60 15.98 -2.89 -3.68
N ILE A 61 15.43 -1.68 -4.00
CA ILE A 61 16.22 -0.47 -4.17
C ILE A 61 15.70 0.65 -3.26
N SER A 62 16.53 1.14 -2.36
CA SER A 62 16.19 2.24 -1.43
C SER A 62 14.95 1.92 -0.59
N THR A 63 14.82 0.70 -0.11
CA THR A 63 13.73 0.26 0.75
C THR A 63 14.11 0.36 2.22
N THR A 64 13.12 0.61 3.09
CA THR A 64 13.36 0.73 4.52
C THR A 64 12.27 0.01 5.31
N SER A 65 12.66 -0.96 6.14
CA SER A 65 11.75 -1.71 7.01
C SER A 65 12.00 -1.34 8.48
N ILE A 66 11.16 -0.45 9.06
CA ILE A 66 11.33 0.12 10.40
C ILE A 66 10.54 -0.64 11.46
N GLY A 67 9.32 -1.06 11.14
CA GLY A 67 8.49 -1.79 12.10
C GLY A 67 9.03 -3.17 12.41
N ASP A 68 8.90 -3.63 13.65
CA ASP A 68 9.23 -5.02 13.98
C ASP A 68 8.37 -5.98 13.14
N TYR A 69 8.97 -7.06 12.65
CA TYR A 69 8.37 -8.09 11.81
C TYR A 69 7.76 -7.55 10.50
N SER A 70 8.19 -6.37 10.06
CA SER A 70 7.69 -5.75 8.83
C SER A 70 8.52 -6.16 7.61
N HIS A 71 7.92 -6.03 6.42
CA HIS A 71 8.57 -6.34 5.15
C HIS A 71 8.39 -5.21 4.14
N ALA A 72 9.48 -4.70 3.59
CA ALA A 72 9.49 -3.66 2.55
C ALA A 72 10.20 -4.18 1.30
N GLU A 73 9.49 -4.24 0.17
CA GLU A 73 10.05 -4.72 -1.11
C GLU A 73 9.74 -3.79 -2.28
N GLY A 74 10.61 -3.81 -3.30
CA GLY A 74 10.44 -3.00 -4.51
C GLY A 74 11.38 -1.81 -4.59
N GLN A 75 10.87 -0.61 -4.93
CA GLN A 75 11.70 0.58 -5.06
C GLN A 75 11.16 1.74 -4.23
N GLN A 76 11.99 2.26 -3.33
CA GLN A 76 11.67 3.37 -2.43
C GLN A 76 10.40 3.12 -1.59
N THR A 77 10.24 1.90 -1.14
CA THR A 77 9.16 1.49 -0.25
C THR A 77 9.57 1.63 1.22
N SER A 78 8.60 1.83 2.09
CA SER A 78 8.87 1.92 3.52
C SER A 78 7.77 1.29 4.35
N THR A 79 8.15 0.52 5.37
CA THR A 79 7.25 0.01 6.40
C THR A 79 7.58 0.61 7.77
N VAL A 80 6.57 1.15 8.44
CA VAL A 80 6.70 1.75 9.76
C VAL A 80 5.87 1.00 10.80
N GLY A 81 4.74 0.42 10.38
CA GLY A 81 3.85 -0.31 11.27
C GLY A 81 4.41 -1.67 11.69
N TYR A 82 4.06 -2.13 12.88
CA TYR A 82 4.36 -3.47 13.36
C TYR A 82 3.73 -4.53 12.42
N ALA A 83 4.52 -5.53 12.01
CA ALA A 83 4.09 -6.61 11.12
C ALA A 83 3.36 -6.10 9.85
N SER A 84 3.81 -4.98 9.31
CA SER A 84 3.25 -4.39 8.09
C SER A 84 4.04 -4.79 6.85
N HIS A 85 3.40 -4.71 5.68
CA HIS A 85 4.01 -5.01 4.39
C HIS A 85 3.81 -3.87 3.41
N ALA A 86 4.88 -3.48 2.70
CA ALA A 86 4.83 -2.50 1.62
C ALA A 86 5.58 -3.02 0.39
N GLU A 87 4.88 -3.08 -0.75
CA GLU A 87 5.46 -3.49 -2.03
C GLU A 87 5.20 -2.48 -3.15
N GLY A 88 6.06 -2.45 -4.16
CA GLY A 88 5.88 -1.66 -5.36
C GLY A 88 6.79 -0.44 -5.46
N TYR A 89 6.23 0.74 -5.76
CA TYR A 89 6.99 1.95 -6.06
C TYR A 89 6.59 3.13 -5.18
N TYR A 90 7.50 3.63 -4.34
CA TYR A 90 7.24 4.71 -3.38
C TYR A 90 6.05 4.47 -2.45
N THR A 91 5.80 3.24 -2.08
CA THR A 91 4.71 2.88 -1.16
C THR A 91 5.15 3.03 0.30
N ILE A 92 4.20 3.38 1.17
CA ILE A 92 4.43 3.55 2.60
C ILE A 92 3.33 2.84 3.38
N SER A 93 3.70 1.85 4.19
CA SER A 93 2.80 1.12 5.09
C SER A 93 3.06 1.53 6.54
N SER A 94 2.20 2.43 7.08
CA SER A 94 2.41 3.01 8.42
C SER A 94 1.51 2.42 9.50
N GLY A 95 0.41 1.77 9.14
CA GLY A 95 -0.46 1.08 10.10
C GLY A 95 0.09 -0.30 10.48
N SER A 96 -0.08 -0.70 11.73
CA SER A 96 0.26 -2.07 12.15
C SER A 96 -0.61 -3.09 11.42
N TYR A 97 -0.03 -4.23 11.04
CA TYR A 97 -0.72 -5.31 10.30
C TYR A 97 -1.32 -4.86 8.97
N SER A 98 -0.86 -3.75 8.40
CA SER A 98 -1.34 -3.25 7.12
C SER A 98 -0.54 -3.82 5.96
N HIS A 99 -1.20 -3.90 4.79
CA HIS A 99 -0.58 -4.29 3.53
C HIS A 99 -0.83 -3.20 2.49
N VAL A 100 0.24 -2.72 1.87
CA VAL A 100 0.20 -1.64 0.88
C VAL A 100 0.93 -2.06 -0.38
N GLN A 101 0.28 -1.93 -1.53
CA GLN A 101 0.89 -2.23 -2.83
C GLN A 101 0.62 -1.13 -3.86
N GLY A 102 1.32 -1.21 -5.01
CA GLY A 102 1.13 -0.31 -6.15
C GLY A 102 2.12 0.85 -6.16
N ALA A 103 1.64 2.08 -6.30
CA ALA A 103 2.52 3.25 -6.39
C ALA A 103 1.98 4.45 -5.61
N TYR A 104 2.87 5.17 -4.91
CA TYR A 104 2.55 6.44 -4.25
C TYR A 104 1.20 6.45 -3.51
N ASN A 105 0.95 5.45 -2.67
CA ASN A 105 -0.30 5.38 -1.90
C ASN A 105 -0.49 6.60 -0.98
N ALA A 106 -1.73 7.02 -0.75
CA ALA A 106 -2.04 7.96 0.34
C ALA A 106 -1.70 7.31 1.68
N ILE A 107 -0.85 7.99 2.47
CA ILE A 107 -0.33 7.45 3.74
C ILE A 107 -1.47 7.34 4.75
N ASN A 108 -1.55 6.21 5.41
CA ASN A 108 -2.59 5.92 6.40
C ASN A 108 -2.00 5.12 7.58
N THR A 109 -2.35 5.49 8.79
CA THR A 109 -1.87 4.85 10.03
C THR A 109 -2.88 3.86 10.63
N ASN A 110 -4.02 3.64 9.98
CA ASN A 110 -5.02 2.69 10.48
C ASN A 110 -4.45 1.27 10.47
N PRO A 111 -4.60 0.52 11.56
CA PRO A 111 -4.19 -0.88 11.57
C PRO A 111 -5.08 -1.74 10.67
N TYR A 112 -4.55 -2.90 10.25
CA TYR A 112 -5.25 -3.87 9.40
C TYR A 112 -5.72 -3.30 8.05
N ALA A 113 -5.12 -2.19 7.59
CA ALA A 113 -5.49 -1.61 6.30
C ALA A 113 -4.89 -2.42 5.13
N PHE A 114 -5.70 -2.65 4.11
CA PHE A 114 -5.25 -3.11 2.80
C PHE A 114 -5.41 -1.97 1.80
N ILE A 115 -4.31 -1.60 1.12
CA ILE A 115 -4.26 -0.40 0.26
C ILE A 115 -3.64 -0.75 -1.08
N ILE A 116 -4.29 -0.33 -2.16
CA ILE A 116 -3.67 -0.28 -3.50
C ILE A 116 -3.48 1.18 -3.86
N GLY A 117 -2.21 1.62 -3.92
CA GLY A 117 -1.83 2.96 -4.32
C GLY A 117 -1.86 3.14 -5.85
N ASN A 118 -2.30 4.31 -6.30
CA ASN A 118 -2.26 4.72 -7.72
C ASN A 118 -1.83 6.17 -7.89
N GLY A 119 -1.11 6.72 -6.93
CA GLY A 119 -0.54 8.05 -7.02
C GLY A 119 0.54 8.16 -8.10
N THR A 120 0.91 9.38 -8.44
CA THR A 120 1.87 9.67 -9.53
C THR A 120 3.18 10.29 -9.03
N SER A 121 3.21 10.78 -7.79
CA SER A 121 4.39 11.38 -7.17
C SER A 121 4.20 11.54 -5.66
N ASN A 122 5.26 11.89 -4.93
CA ASN A 122 5.17 12.22 -3.50
C ASN A 122 4.19 13.36 -3.18
N ALA A 123 4.02 14.31 -4.10
CA ALA A 123 3.06 15.42 -3.94
C ALA A 123 1.63 14.99 -4.32
N ASN A 124 1.47 13.95 -5.11
CA ASN A 124 0.19 13.46 -5.62
C ASN A 124 0.01 11.97 -5.26
N ARG A 125 0.02 11.69 -3.97
CA ARG A 125 -0.27 10.36 -3.42
C ARG A 125 -1.78 10.11 -3.42
N SER A 126 -2.19 8.92 -3.86
CA SER A 126 -3.60 8.51 -3.91
C SER A 126 -3.76 7.01 -3.79
N ASN A 127 -4.98 6.58 -3.47
CA ASN A 127 -5.36 5.17 -3.43
C ASN A 127 -6.39 4.88 -4.51
N LEU A 128 -6.28 3.72 -5.14
CA LEU A 128 -7.35 3.13 -5.96
C LEU A 128 -8.30 2.32 -5.08
N VAL A 129 -7.75 1.58 -4.11
CA VAL A 129 -8.50 0.77 -3.16
C VAL A 129 -8.00 1.04 -1.75
N TYR A 130 -8.95 1.12 -0.82
CA TYR A 130 -8.68 1.16 0.61
C TYR A 130 -9.69 0.27 1.34
N ALA A 131 -9.20 -0.66 2.16
CA ALA A 131 -10.02 -1.48 3.02
C ALA A 131 -9.46 -1.49 4.45
N SER A 132 -10.32 -1.24 5.46
CA SER A 132 -9.94 -1.35 6.87
C SER A 132 -11.19 -1.42 7.74
N GLY A 133 -11.21 -2.33 8.71
CA GLY A 133 -12.37 -2.55 9.56
C GLY A 133 -13.60 -2.98 8.74
N SER A 134 -14.69 -2.22 8.83
CA SER A 134 -15.92 -2.46 8.08
C SER A 134 -16.04 -1.65 6.78
N ARG A 135 -14.97 -0.96 6.38
CA ARG A 135 -14.95 -0.05 5.23
C ARG A 135 -14.17 -0.65 4.07
N PHE A 136 -14.72 -0.53 2.86
CA PHE A 136 -14.05 -0.86 1.61
C PHE A 136 -14.37 0.23 0.58
N ASP A 137 -13.37 1.02 0.20
CA ASP A 137 -13.50 2.14 -0.73
C ASP A 137 -12.81 1.81 -2.05
N ILE A 138 -13.46 2.14 -3.15
CA ILE A 138 -12.90 2.15 -4.49
C ILE A 138 -12.93 3.59 -4.99
N TYR A 139 -11.76 4.19 -5.23
CA TYR A 139 -11.61 5.56 -5.73
C TYR A 139 -11.52 5.56 -7.26
N GLY A 140 -12.53 4.98 -7.91
CA GLY A 140 -12.60 4.83 -9.36
C GLY A 140 -13.91 4.22 -9.78
N THR A 141 -13.95 3.61 -10.95
CA THR A 141 -15.14 2.92 -11.45
C THR A 141 -15.09 1.44 -11.08
N LEU A 142 -16.12 0.95 -10.41
CA LEU A 142 -16.31 -0.46 -10.13
C LEU A 142 -17.12 -1.10 -11.27
N TYR A 143 -16.49 -2.03 -12.01
CA TYR A 143 -17.18 -2.90 -12.96
C TYR A 143 -17.43 -4.26 -12.32
N ILE A 144 -18.72 -4.65 -12.26
CA ILE A 144 -19.13 -5.98 -11.83
C ILE A 144 -19.64 -6.73 -13.04
N SER A 145 -18.90 -7.74 -13.51
CA SER A 145 -19.30 -8.59 -14.63
C SER A 145 -19.87 -9.93 -14.13
N GLY A 146 -20.87 -10.46 -14.82
CA GLY A 146 -21.54 -11.69 -14.43
C GLY A 146 -22.69 -11.48 -13.43
N SER A 147 -23.11 -12.56 -12.77
CA SER A 147 -24.16 -12.50 -11.75
C SER A 147 -23.60 -12.02 -10.43
N SER A 148 -24.07 -10.88 -9.94
CA SER A 148 -23.71 -10.36 -8.61
C SER A 148 -24.95 -10.30 -7.72
N GLN A 149 -24.78 -10.63 -6.45
CA GLN A 149 -25.83 -10.50 -5.44
C GLN A 149 -25.46 -9.40 -4.46
N ILE A 150 -26.21 -8.29 -4.46
CA ILE A 150 -26.06 -7.19 -3.51
C ILE A 150 -27.26 -7.26 -2.56
N THR A 151 -27.02 -7.75 -1.33
CA THR A 151 -28.08 -7.89 -0.34
C THR A 151 -28.60 -6.54 0.15
N ARG A 152 -27.73 -5.52 0.19
CA ARG A 152 -28.10 -4.15 0.56
C ARG A 152 -27.17 -3.16 -0.11
N ALA A 153 -27.74 -2.17 -0.81
CA ALA A 153 -27.00 -1.04 -1.37
C ALA A 153 -27.51 0.26 -0.74
N ILE A 154 -26.59 1.12 -0.30
CA ILE A 154 -26.88 2.52 0.06
C ILE A 154 -26.19 3.38 -0.99
N ILE A 155 -26.99 4.00 -1.87
CA ILE A 155 -26.49 4.86 -2.93
C ILE A 155 -26.71 6.31 -2.49
N GLN A 156 -25.61 7.05 -2.29
CA GLN A 156 -25.66 8.44 -1.85
C GLN A 156 -25.29 9.39 -3.00
N ASN A 157 -25.69 10.65 -2.85
CA ASN A 157 -25.36 11.73 -3.80
C ASN A 157 -25.81 11.48 -5.25
N LEU A 158 -26.88 10.71 -5.44
CA LEU A 158 -27.48 10.60 -6.76
C LEU A 158 -27.98 11.97 -7.22
N PRO A 159 -27.76 12.34 -8.49
CA PRO A 159 -28.31 13.57 -9.05
C PRO A 159 -29.83 13.56 -9.01
N VAL A 160 -30.43 14.73 -8.86
CA VAL A 160 -31.88 14.92 -8.75
C VAL A 160 -32.41 15.48 -10.07
N TYR A 161 -33.28 14.74 -10.70
CA TYR A 161 -33.97 15.16 -11.93
C TYR A 161 -35.47 14.90 -11.81
N ALA A 162 -36.26 15.66 -12.56
CA ALA A 162 -37.73 15.52 -12.56
C ALA A 162 -38.18 14.21 -13.20
N ASP A 163 -37.53 13.83 -14.29
CA ASP A 163 -37.84 12.66 -15.11
C ASP A 163 -36.61 12.22 -15.93
N ASN A 164 -36.79 11.18 -16.75
CA ASN A 164 -35.73 10.65 -17.59
C ASN A 164 -35.24 11.66 -18.65
N THR A 165 -36.11 12.48 -19.22
CA THR A 165 -35.74 13.51 -20.19
C THR A 165 -34.86 14.58 -19.57
N ALA A 166 -35.22 15.04 -18.37
CA ALA A 166 -34.40 15.99 -17.60
C ALA A 166 -33.06 15.40 -17.22
N ALA A 167 -32.97 14.11 -16.84
CA ALA A 167 -31.76 13.42 -16.52
C ALA A 167 -30.79 13.33 -17.71
N ILE A 168 -31.31 12.94 -18.90
CA ILE A 168 -30.54 12.88 -20.15
C ILE A 168 -30.05 14.28 -20.56
N SER A 169 -30.94 15.28 -20.52
CA SER A 169 -30.58 16.67 -20.84
C SER A 169 -29.58 17.26 -19.87
N GLY A 170 -29.54 16.80 -18.61
CA GLY A 170 -28.59 17.17 -17.57
C GLY A 170 -27.26 16.42 -17.63
N GLY A 171 -27.05 15.57 -18.64
CA GLY A 171 -25.76 14.90 -18.88
C GLY A 171 -25.72 13.42 -18.53
N LEU A 172 -26.78 12.80 -18.01
CA LEU A 172 -26.85 11.35 -17.80
C LEU A 172 -27.22 10.65 -19.13
N THR A 173 -26.28 10.63 -20.07
CA THR A 173 -26.51 10.14 -21.43
C THR A 173 -26.35 8.63 -21.61
N THR A 174 -25.80 7.95 -20.59
CA THR A 174 -25.60 6.49 -20.63
C THR A 174 -26.85 5.78 -20.14
N SER A 175 -27.44 4.90 -20.96
CA SER A 175 -28.52 4.02 -20.53
C SER A 175 -28.12 3.19 -19.29
N GLY A 176 -28.97 3.07 -18.29
CA GLY A 176 -28.70 2.42 -17.03
C GLY A 176 -28.13 3.34 -15.95
N SER A 177 -27.90 4.64 -16.23
CA SER A 177 -27.48 5.60 -15.20
C SER A 177 -28.59 5.82 -14.17
N MET A 178 -28.22 5.86 -12.89
CA MET A 178 -29.18 6.05 -11.80
C MET A 178 -29.31 7.52 -11.40
N TYR A 179 -30.52 7.93 -11.10
CA TYR A 179 -30.84 9.24 -10.51
C TYR A 179 -32.01 9.11 -9.53
N ARG A 180 -32.31 10.16 -8.80
CA ARG A 180 -33.51 10.22 -7.94
C ARG A 180 -34.41 11.37 -8.35
N THR A 181 -35.69 11.23 -8.12
CA THR A 181 -36.62 12.34 -8.23
C THR A 181 -36.54 13.28 -7.02
N SER A 182 -37.12 14.46 -7.13
CA SER A 182 -37.25 15.40 -5.98
C SER A 182 -38.03 14.79 -4.81
N THR A 183 -38.89 13.79 -5.08
CA THR A 183 -39.60 13.00 -4.06
C THR A 183 -38.80 11.82 -3.49
N GLY A 184 -37.55 11.62 -3.95
CA GLY A 184 -36.67 10.57 -3.46
C GLY A 184 -36.80 9.21 -4.15
N GLN A 185 -37.65 9.08 -5.19
CA GLN A 185 -37.80 7.85 -5.96
C GLN A 185 -36.53 7.56 -6.77
N LEU A 186 -36.02 6.33 -6.71
CA LEU A 186 -34.90 5.88 -7.53
C LEU A 186 -35.36 5.60 -8.95
N MET A 187 -34.67 6.15 -9.92
CA MET A 187 -34.93 6.01 -11.34
C MET A 187 -33.66 5.56 -12.08
N VAL A 188 -33.85 5.00 -13.27
CA VAL A 188 -32.79 4.58 -14.19
C VAL A 188 -33.05 5.18 -15.57
N THR A 189 -32.02 5.72 -16.24
CA THR A 189 -32.12 6.21 -17.61
C THR A 189 -32.30 5.04 -18.61
N TYR A 190 -33.11 5.20 -19.60
CA TYR A 190 -33.38 4.20 -20.68
C TYR A 190 -33.41 4.83 -22.05
#